data_c9eab915cf3d76de3124fdaf8d3b7d0b
#
_entry.id   c9eab915cf3d76de3124fdaf8d3b7d0b
#
_cell.length_a   1.000
_cell.length_b   1.000
_cell.length_c   1.000
_cell.angle_alpha   90.00
_cell.angle_beta   90.00
_cell.angle_gamma   90.00
#
_symmetry.space_group_name_H-M   'P 1'
#
loop_
_entity.id
_entity.type
_entity.pdbx_description
1 polymer ?
#
loop_
_entity_poly.entity_id
_entity_poly.type
_entity_poly.pdbx_seq_one_letter_code
_entity_poly.pdbx_strand_id
1 'polypeptide(L)'
;MRHSTVLIRVSDMTVSSPLVFDRFLRYDEYSITLHALADAFPALVTLEQYGTSFQGRPLLVVTVTDSSTGAGDTKPAHWVDANIHATEVTGGAAAIHLLHHLVTAQERGDHVTLQALRTRTFYVVPRVNPDGVEAALADSPIFRRSSMRPWPYRDAHQWPGLLSHDVDGDGRVLTMRLADPNGGWIPHPDDARVMAPVPIDGIVTDGVQRYRLLDEGTISDFDGFTVPTPLPPEALDMNRNFPAGWGSMVRGSGDHPLSEPEIDALVRAIVARPNICGYNAYHTAGGVILRPSSTASDSALPTLDVWTFKELGRRGTELTTYPVHSVFEDFTWDKSVTMSGAADDWAYEHLGLFGWTTEFWDVIFAATGERGSTDIWYLGPTVEQELAIARWSDQYGEYVVAWYPFDHPQLGPVEIGGLDWFHVASNPPLPLLAEEVRPHAEFAVYQALAAPCIEIIHATATPVDTQANGTQANGTQANGTQTNGTQLWKVEVGIANTGWLPTVVSVRAERANMVRPLTAELSLPDGAEIVGGANRVKLGQLSGRSAFRHDGGAHNDGTPDRVLATWLVRCAAAPARRITITVSHPRAGTKQQTVTVG
;
A
#
# COMPACT_ATOMS: atom_id res chain seq x y z
N MET A 1 -16.25 -35.91 51.00
CA MET A 1 -15.71 -35.97 49.63
C MET A 1 -15.70 -34.58 49.07
N ARG A 2 -14.51 -33.99 48.99
CA ARG A 2 -14.36 -32.62 48.44
C ARG A 2 -14.10 -32.75 46.96
N HIS A 3 -14.96 -32.17 46.14
CA HIS A 3 -14.72 -32.06 44.67
C HIS A 3 -13.76 -30.90 44.41
N SER A 4 -12.54 -31.25 44.04
CA SER A 4 -11.58 -30.28 43.51
C SER A 4 -11.89 -30.06 42.01
N THR A 5 -12.40 -28.89 41.71
CA THR A 5 -12.51 -28.42 40.31
C THR A 5 -11.11 -28.03 39.82
N VAL A 6 -10.57 -28.83 38.94
CA VAL A 6 -9.32 -28.51 38.22
C VAL A 6 -9.66 -27.46 37.20
N LEU A 7 -9.28 -26.20 37.47
CA LEU A 7 -9.20 -25.15 36.47
C LEU A 7 -8.00 -25.45 35.58
N ILE A 8 -8.26 -26.01 34.41
CA ILE A 8 -7.27 -26.08 33.33
C ILE A 8 -7.12 -24.64 32.82
N ARG A 9 -6.00 -24.00 33.12
CA ARG A 9 -5.57 -22.78 32.45
C ARG A 9 -5.28 -23.15 31.00
N VAL A 10 -6.09 -22.60 30.06
CA VAL A 10 -5.75 -22.54 28.65
C VAL A 10 -4.68 -21.44 28.50
N SER A 11 -3.44 -21.79 28.85
CA SER A 11 -2.26 -20.99 28.54
C SER A 11 -1.18 -21.94 28.04
N ASP A 12 -0.61 -21.59 26.89
CA ASP A 12 0.56 -22.17 26.22
C ASP A 12 0.29 -23.15 25.05
N MET A 13 -0.67 -22.84 24.19
CA MET A 13 -0.49 -23.14 22.77
C MET A 13 -0.06 -21.83 22.08
N THR A 14 1.24 -21.69 21.80
CA THR A 14 1.73 -20.67 20.86
C THR A 14 1.12 -21.01 19.51
N VAL A 15 0.15 -20.20 19.07
CA VAL A 15 -0.45 -20.32 17.73
C VAL A 15 0.59 -19.81 16.75
N SER A 16 1.27 -20.70 16.03
CA SER A 16 2.22 -20.31 15.00
C SER A 16 1.49 -19.74 13.77
N SER A 17 2.05 -18.72 13.16
CA SER A 17 1.55 -18.19 11.89
C SER A 17 1.61 -19.26 10.79
N PRO A 18 0.51 -19.48 10.03
CA PRO A 18 0.50 -20.46 8.94
C PRO A 18 1.21 -19.97 7.67
N LEU A 19 1.75 -18.75 7.69
CA LEU A 19 2.33 -18.08 6.51
C LEU A 19 3.73 -18.65 6.19
N VAL A 20 4.01 -18.85 4.91
CA VAL A 20 5.27 -19.39 4.35
C VAL A 20 5.91 -18.37 3.41
N PHE A 21 7.26 -18.36 3.38
CA PHE A 21 8.07 -17.37 2.63
C PHE A 21 9.19 -18.05 1.84
N ASP A 22 9.09 -19.35 1.58
CA ASP A 22 10.09 -20.14 0.88
C ASP A 22 9.78 -20.29 -0.62
N ARG A 23 8.62 -19.81 -1.05
CA ARG A 23 8.14 -19.84 -2.45
C ARG A 23 7.06 -18.81 -2.72
N PHE A 24 6.75 -18.62 -3.98
CA PHE A 24 5.59 -17.84 -4.41
C PHE A 24 4.35 -18.74 -4.47
N LEU A 25 3.27 -18.31 -3.81
CA LEU A 25 2.06 -19.14 -3.64
C LEU A 25 1.15 -19.05 -4.88
N ARG A 26 0.64 -20.19 -5.36
CA ARG A 26 -0.48 -20.26 -6.31
C ARG A 26 -1.78 -19.83 -5.61
N TYR A 27 -2.81 -19.50 -6.40
CA TYR A 27 -4.03 -18.87 -5.85
C TYR A 27 -4.74 -19.73 -4.78
N ASP A 28 -4.90 -21.03 -5.01
CA ASP A 28 -5.61 -21.90 -4.06
C ASP A 28 -4.85 -21.97 -2.72
N GLU A 29 -3.54 -22.15 -2.76
CA GLU A 29 -2.68 -22.17 -1.57
C GLU A 29 -2.69 -20.82 -0.85
N TYR A 30 -2.59 -19.73 -1.59
CA TYR A 30 -2.71 -18.36 -1.10
C TYR A 30 -4.04 -18.14 -0.37
N SER A 31 -5.16 -18.52 -0.99
CA SER A 31 -6.50 -18.38 -0.42
C SER A 31 -6.67 -19.21 0.85
N ILE A 32 -6.26 -20.49 0.82
CA ILE A 32 -6.30 -21.39 1.99
C ILE A 32 -5.48 -20.79 3.14
N THR A 33 -4.30 -20.26 2.84
CA THR A 33 -3.40 -19.68 3.85
C THR A 33 -4.00 -18.46 4.52
N LEU A 34 -4.70 -17.57 3.77
CA LEU A 34 -5.36 -16.41 4.36
C LEU A 34 -6.58 -16.78 5.23
N HIS A 35 -7.36 -17.80 4.84
CA HIS A 35 -8.43 -18.33 5.69
C HIS A 35 -7.86 -18.93 6.98
N ALA A 36 -6.82 -19.75 6.87
CA ALA A 36 -6.16 -20.32 8.04
C ALA A 36 -5.57 -19.24 8.97
N LEU A 37 -5.07 -18.13 8.44
CA LEU A 37 -4.62 -16.99 9.23
C LEU A 37 -5.77 -16.36 10.03
N ALA A 38 -6.92 -16.13 9.42
CA ALA A 38 -8.09 -15.58 10.09
C ALA A 38 -8.61 -16.53 11.20
N ASP A 39 -8.63 -17.83 10.93
CA ASP A 39 -9.04 -18.85 11.90
C ASP A 39 -8.06 -18.94 13.08
N ALA A 40 -6.76 -18.79 12.81
CA ALA A 40 -5.71 -18.84 13.84
C ALA A 40 -5.69 -17.61 14.76
N PHE A 41 -6.02 -16.43 14.23
CA PHE A 41 -5.94 -15.15 14.94
C PHE A 41 -7.27 -14.36 14.96
N PRO A 42 -8.41 -14.93 15.40
CA PRO A 42 -9.73 -14.31 15.25
C PRO A 42 -9.91 -13.01 16.05
N ALA A 43 -9.06 -12.76 17.05
CA ALA A 43 -9.06 -11.49 17.79
C ALA A 43 -8.33 -10.34 17.08
N LEU A 44 -7.50 -10.67 16.09
CA LEU A 44 -6.68 -9.72 15.34
C LEU A 44 -7.09 -9.61 13.87
N VAL A 45 -7.51 -10.72 13.26
CA VAL A 45 -7.64 -10.86 11.80
C VAL A 45 -9.08 -11.12 11.40
N THR A 46 -9.54 -10.37 10.39
CA THR A 46 -10.75 -10.71 9.63
C THR A 46 -10.44 -10.72 8.15
N LEU A 47 -11.05 -11.66 7.43
CA LEU A 47 -10.91 -11.82 5.98
C LEU A 47 -12.23 -11.48 5.29
N GLU A 48 -12.18 -10.70 4.21
CA GLU A 48 -13.35 -10.28 3.46
C GLU A 48 -13.07 -10.41 1.96
N GLN A 49 -14.04 -10.90 1.19
CA GLN A 49 -14.04 -10.79 -0.26
C GLN A 49 -14.58 -9.42 -0.65
N TYR A 50 -13.76 -8.58 -1.27
CA TYR A 50 -14.16 -7.23 -1.71
C TYR A 50 -14.59 -7.15 -3.18
N GLY A 51 -14.36 -8.21 -3.96
CA GLY A 51 -14.70 -8.27 -5.37
C GLY A 51 -14.41 -9.61 -6.00
N THR A 52 -14.43 -9.62 -7.33
CA THR A 52 -14.15 -10.80 -8.15
C THR A 52 -13.35 -10.37 -9.37
N SER A 53 -12.29 -11.10 -9.72
CA SER A 53 -11.43 -10.84 -10.86
C SER A 53 -12.13 -11.14 -12.19
N PHE A 54 -11.52 -10.76 -13.30
CA PHE A 54 -12.03 -11.04 -14.65
C PHE A 54 -12.30 -12.53 -14.89
N GLN A 55 -11.43 -13.44 -14.42
CA GLN A 55 -11.60 -14.89 -14.55
C GLN A 55 -12.44 -15.52 -13.41
N GLY A 56 -13.03 -14.71 -12.54
CA GLY A 56 -13.95 -15.19 -11.51
C GLY A 56 -13.33 -15.55 -10.16
N ARG A 57 -12.04 -15.24 -9.92
CA ARG A 57 -11.40 -15.49 -8.62
C ARG A 57 -11.81 -14.45 -7.59
N PRO A 58 -12.10 -14.84 -6.33
CA PRO A 58 -12.32 -13.92 -5.23
C PRO A 58 -11.14 -12.96 -5.01
N LEU A 59 -11.45 -11.67 -4.84
CA LEU A 59 -10.49 -10.64 -4.43
C LEU A 59 -10.59 -10.47 -2.92
N LEU A 60 -9.49 -10.70 -2.20
CA LEU A 60 -9.47 -10.82 -0.75
C LEU A 60 -8.76 -9.65 -0.08
N VAL A 61 -9.36 -9.08 0.97
CA VAL A 61 -8.73 -8.11 1.86
C VAL A 61 -8.66 -8.68 3.28
N VAL A 62 -7.47 -8.56 3.89
CA VAL A 62 -7.21 -8.94 5.28
C VAL A 62 -7.21 -7.68 6.13
N THR A 63 -8.09 -7.63 7.13
CA THR A 63 -8.09 -6.57 8.13
C THR A 63 -7.37 -7.05 9.38
N VAL A 64 -6.36 -6.30 9.84
CA VAL A 64 -5.60 -6.65 11.05
C VAL A 64 -5.65 -5.49 12.04
N THR A 65 -6.17 -5.76 13.24
CA THR A 65 -6.26 -4.81 14.36
C THR A 65 -6.55 -5.57 15.66
N ASP A 66 -6.17 -5.04 16.80
CA ASP A 66 -6.61 -5.58 18.10
C ASP A 66 -8.08 -5.20 18.35
N SER A 67 -9.00 -6.14 18.10
CA SER A 67 -10.45 -5.93 18.22
C SER A 67 -10.89 -5.64 19.66
N SER A 68 -10.09 -6.04 20.66
CA SER A 68 -10.38 -5.76 22.08
C SER A 68 -10.31 -4.27 22.45
N THR A 69 -9.63 -3.47 21.63
CA THR A 69 -9.47 -2.02 21.82
C THR A 69 -10.41 -1.17 20.95
N GLY A 70 -11.33 -1.80 20.21
CA GLY A 70 -12.33 -1.16 19.38
C GLY A 70 -12.40 -1.76 17.98
N ALA A 71 -13.51 -1.52 17.28
CA ALA A 71 -13.71 -1.96 15.92
C ALA A 71 -12.71 -1.31 14.95
N GLY A 72 -12.31 -2.02 13.88
CA GLY A 72 -11.28 -1.56 12.96
C GLY A 72 -11.62 -0.27 12.22
N ASP A 73 -12.89 -0.05 11.91
CA ASP A 73 -13.39 1.16 11.26
C ASP A 73 -13.44 2.41 12.18
N THR A 74 -13.30 2.19 13.49
CA THR A 74 -13.23 3.28 14.51
C THR A 74 -11.81 3.73 14.80
N LYS A 75 -10.81 3.15 14.16
CA LYS A 75 -9.39 3.48 14.29
C LYS A 75 -8.83 4.04 12.97
N PRO A 76 -7.83 4.92 13.01
CA PRO A 76 -7.07 5.30 11.81
C PRO A 76 -6.48 4.07 11.13
N ALA A 77 -6.48 4.03 9.80
CA ALA A 77 -6.04 2.86 9.08
C ALA A 77 -4.92 3.15 8.06
N HIS A 78 -4.15 2.12 7.76
CA HIS A 78 -3.16 2.07 6.68
C HIS A 78 -3.55 0.97 5.69
N TRP A 79 -3.50 1.30 4.40
CA TRP A 79 -3.79 0.37 3.31
C TRP A 79 -2.52 -0.05 2.61
N VAL A 80 -2.37 -1.36 2.38
CA VAL A 80 -1.30 -1.93 1.57
C VAL A 80 -1.93 -2.89 0.57
N ASP A 81 -1.61 -2.72 -0.71
CA ASP A 81 -1.94 -3.71 -1.73
C ASP A 81 -0.71 -4.13 -2.52
N ALA A 82 -0.80 -5.25 -3.23
CA ALA A 82 0.30 -5.84 -3.96
C ALA A 82 -0.16 -6.61 -5.19
N ASN A 83 0.77 -6.92 -6.08
CA ASN A 83 0.53 -7.71 -7.30
C ASN A 83 -0.58 -7.15 -8.19
N ILE A 84 -0.58 -5.84 -8.43
CA ILE A 84 -1.37 -5.26 -9.51
C ILE A 84 -0.78 -5.68 -10.86
N HIS A 85 0.55 -5.78 -10.96
CA HIS A 85 1.25 -6.38 -12.08
C HIS A 85 1.53 -7.86 -11.79
N ALA A 86 1.31 -8.69 -12.81
CA ALA A 86 1.25 -10.14 -12.67
C ALA A 86 2.57 -10.79 -12.25
N THR A 87 3.68 -10.33 -12.84
CA THR A 87 5.03 -10.90 -12.63
C THR A 87 5.74 -10.38 -11.39
N GLU A 88 5.15 -9.42 -10.68
CA GLU A 88 5.76 -8.74 -9.53
C GLU A 88 5.42 -9.48 -8.22
N VAL A 89 5.74 -10.77 -8.17
CA VAL A 89 5.27 -11.68 -7.10
C VAL A 89 5.92 -11.42 -5.74
N THR A 90 7.06 -10.75 -5.70
CA THR A 90 7.70 -10.30 -4.45
C THR A 90 6.84 -9.32 -3.68
N GLY A 91 6.13 -8.41 -4.37
CA GLY A 91 5.17 -7.51 -3.71
C GLY A 91 4.10 -8.26 -2.92
N GLY A 92 3.56 -9.35 -3.50
CA GLY A 92 2.62 -10.23 -2.81
C GLY A 92 3.23 -10.94 -1.60
N ALA A 93 4.47 -11.43 -1.74
CA ALA A 93 5.21 -12.03 -0.63
C ALA A 93 5.48 -11.02 0.49
N ALA A 94 5.81 -9.77 0.15
CA ALA A 94 6.00 -8.67 1.11
C ALA A 94 4.71 -8.36 1.88
N ALA A 95 3.55 -8.34 1.21
CA ALA A 95 2.26 -8.14 1.86
C ALA A 95 1.91 -9.31 2.80
N ILE A 96 2.21 -10.55 2.41
CA ILE A 96 2.07 -11.72 3.28
C ILE A 96 3.03 -11.63 4.47
N HIS A 97 4.27 -11.17 4.25
CA HIS A 97 5.23 -10.97 5.33
C HIS A 97 4.75 -9.87 6.30
N LEU A 98 4.13 -8.80 5.82
CA LEU A 98 3.50 -7.79 6.68
C LEU A 98 2.43 -8.43 7.58
N LEU A 99 1.56 -9.28 7.04
CA LEU A 99 0.57 -10.00 7.85
C LEU A 99 1.23 -10.86 8.92
N HIS A 100 2.29 -11.62 8.57
CA HIS A 100 3.08 -12.40 9.52
C HIS A 100 3.68 -11.50 10.60
N HIS A 101 4.31 -10.40 10.22
CA HIS A 101 4.90 -9.43 11.14
C HIS A 101 3.87 -8.89 12.14
N LEU A 102 2.67 -8.56 11.69
CA LEU A 102 1.61 -8.05 12.55
C LEU A 102 1.11 -9.09 13.55
N VAL A 103 0.77 -10.31 13.11
CA VAL A 103 0.16 -11.32 13.99
C VAL A 103 1.14 -11.94 14.98
N THR A 104 2.44 -11.98 14.66
CA THR A 104 3.49 -12.54 15.53
C THR A 104 4.16 -11.49 16.43
N ALA A 105 3.67 -10.25 16.46
CA ALA A 105 4.24 -9.17 17.25
C ALA A 105 4.34 -9.50 18.75
N GLN A 106 3.34 -10.20 19.29
CA GLN A 106 3.35 -10.64 20.70
C GLN A 106 4.47 -11.65 20.99
N GLU A 107 4.67 -12.60 20.10
CA GLU A 107 5.73 -13.62 20.24
C GLU A 107 7.13 -13.01 20.18
N ARG A 108 7.31 -12.00 19.32
CA ARG A 108 8.57 -11.26 19.17
C ARG A 108 8.82 -10.23 20.27
N GLY A 109 7.82 -9.95 21.13
CA GLY A 109 7.90 -8.86 22.10
C GLY A 109 7.98 -7.48 21.46
N ASP A 110 7.43 -7.31 20.25
CA ASP A 110 7.47 -6.07 19.49
C ASP A 110 6.41 -5.07 19.98
N HIS A 111 6.81 -4.27 20.95
CA HIS A 111 5.92 -3.29 21.58
C HIS A 111 5.44 -2.20 20.61
N VAL A 112 6.19 -1.87 19.56
CA VAL A 112 5.82 -0.86 18.57
C VAL A 112 4.67 -1.38 17.70
N THR A 113 4.80 -2.59 17.17
CA THR A 113 3.73 -3.24 16.40
C THR A 113 2.49 -3.51 17.27
N LEU A 114 2.66 -3.94 18.52
CA LEU A 114 1.54 -4.11 19.45
C LEU A 114 0.79 -2.80 19.70
N GLN A 115 1.52 -1.69 19.86
CA GLN A 115 0.91 -0.37 20.01
C GLN A 115 0.18 0.05 18.73
N ALA A 116 0.73 -0.28 17.55
CA ALA A 116 0.06 -0.04 16.27
C ALA A 116 -1.26 -0.83 16.21
N LEU A 117 -1.29 -2.10 16.51
CA LEU A 117 -2.49 -2.93 16.46
C LEU A 117 -3.59 -2.44 17.43
N ARG A 118 -3.22 -1.94 18.60
CA ARG A 118 -4.17 -1.38 19.58
C ARG A 118 -4.82 -0.08 19.10
N THR A 119 -4.13 0.71 18.29
CA THR A 119 -4.54 2.08 17.96
C THR A 119 -4.79 2.31 16.47
N ARG A 120 -4.49 1.34 15.63
CA ARG A 120 -4.57 1.42 14.16
C ARG A 120 -5.22 0.16 13.60
N THR A 121 -5.63 0.28 12.35
CA THR A 121 -6.10 -0.84 11.52
C THR A 121 -5.22 -0.93 10.29
N PHE A 122 -4.84 -2.15 9.92
CA PHE A 122 -4.19 -2.44 8.65
C PHE A 122 -5.17 -3.15 7.73
N TYR A 123 -5.34 -2.63 6.52
CA TYR A 123 -6.03 -3.30 5.43
C TYR A 123 -4.97 -3.77 4.44
N VAL A 124 -4.86 -5.07 4.24
CA VAL A 124 -3.82 -5.66 3.39
C VAL A 124 -4.47 -6.49 2.29
N VAL A 125 -4.16 -6.18 1.04
CA VAL A 125 -4.57 -6.92 -0.16
C VAL A 125 -3.33 -7.53 -0.80
N PRO A 126 -2.94 -8.76 -0.45
CA PRO A 126 -1.68 -9.34 -0.95
C PRO A 126 -1.69 -9.63 -2.45
N ARG A 127 -2.87 -9.60 -3.10
CA ARG A 127 -2.97 -9.91 -4.53
C ARG A 127 -4.18 -9.21 -5.18
N VAL A 128 -3.90 -8.11 -5.91
CA VAL A 128 -4.92 -7.37 -6.67
C VAL A 128 -5.28 -8.11 -7.95
N ASN A 129 -4.29 -8.72 -8.61
CA ASN A 129 -4.43 -9.42 -9.89
C ASN A 129 -4.17 -10.94 -9.75
N PRO A 130 -5.13 -11.70 -9.22
CA PRO A 130 -4.95 -13.14 -9.05
C PRO A 130 -4.86 -13.89 -10.38
N ASP A 131 -5.49 -13.40 -11.44
CA ASP A 131 -5.53 -14.07 -12.74
C ASP A 131 -4.17 -14.01 -13.44
N GLY A 132 -3.56 -12.84 -13.46
CA GLY A 132 -2.24 -12.66 -14.04
C GLY A 132 -1.14 -13.39 -13.26
N VAL A 133 -1.21 -13.37 -11.92
CA VAL A 133 -0.25 -14.11 -11.09
C VAL A 133 -0.36 -15.61 -11.31
N GLU A 134 -1.58 -16.16 -11.46
CA GLU A 134 -1.75 -17.58 -11.78
C GLU A 134 -1.17 -17.95 -13.13
N ALA A 135 -1.28 -17.08 -14.13
CA ALA A 135 -0.66 -17.28 -15.43
C ALA A 135 0.88 -17.23 -15.35
N ALA A 136 1.43 -16.29 -14.56
CA ALA A 136 2.87 -16.14 -14.38
C ALA A 136 3.52 -17.28 -13.59
N LEU A 137 2.78 -17.91 -12.66
CA LEU A 137 3.25 -19.02 -11.83
C LEU A 137 2.80 -20.40 -12.34
N ALA A 138 2.24 -20.49 -13.54
CA ALA A 138 1.85 -21.76 -14.15
C ALA A 138 3.08 -22.61 -14.51
N ASP A 139 2.89 -23.93 -14.70
CA ASP A 139 3.95 -24.84 -15.15
C ASP A 139 4.47 -24.47 -16.54
N SER A 140 3.62 -23.87 -17.39
CA SER A 140 4.00 -23.18 -18.63
C SER A 140 3.62 -21.70 -18.46
N PRO A 141 4.53 -20.85 -18.01
CA PRO A 141 4.23 -19.47 -17.63
C PRO A 141 3.87 -18.60 -18.84
N ILE A 142 2.92 -17.70 -18.60
CA ILE A 142 2.54 -16.65 -19.54
C ILE A 142 2.71 -15.31 -18.82
N PHE A 143 3.69 -14.53 -19.24
CA PHE A 143 3.94 -13.24 -18.64
C PHE A 143 3.08 -12.16 -19.29
N ARG A 144 2.23 -11.52 -18.51
CA ARG A 144 1.43 -10.37 -18.89
C ARG A 144 1.69 -9.25 -17.88
N ARG A 145 1.53 -8.02 -18.35
CA ARG A 145 1.74 -6.87 -17.47
C ARG A 145 0.75 -6.88 -16.30
N SER A 146 -0.53 -6.98 -16.59
CA SER A 146 -1.58 -6.88 -15.58
C SER A 146 -2.75 -7.81 -15.85
N SER A 147 -3.88 -7.29 -16.34
CA SER A 147 -5.13 -8.01 -16.52
C SER A 147 -5.03 -9.13 -17.56
N MET A 148 -5.79 -10.19 -17.34
CA MET A 148 -6.00 -11.26 -18.32
C MET A 148 -7.21 -10.99 -19.23
N ARG A 149 -7.83 -9.81 -19.15
CA ARG A 149 -8.91 -9.40 -20.06
C ARG A 149 -8.31 -9.02 -21.41
N PRO A 150 -8.82 -9.60 -22.54
CA PRO A 150 -8.37 -9.23 -23.88
C PRO A 150 -8.52 -7.71 -24.12
N TRP A 151 -7.42 -7.08 -24.52
CA TRP A 151 -7.33 -5.68 -24.86
C TRP A 151 -5.96 -5.40 -25.51
N PRO A 152 -5.84 -4.57 -26.55
CA PRO A 152 -6.87 -3.74 -27.17
C PRO A 152 -7.72 -4.48 -28.20
N TYR A 153 -7.48 -5.75 -28.44
CA TYR A 153 -8.10 -6.57 -29.49
C TYR A 153 -9.39 -7.21 -28.95
N ARG A 154 -10.54 -6.63 -29.30
CA ARG A 154 -11.83 -7.05 -28.76
C ARG A 154 -12.38 -8.36 -29.31
N ASP A 155 -11.91 -8.79 -30.47
CA ASP A 155 -12.42 -9.92 -31.25
C ASP A 155 -11.46 -11.13 -31.29
N ALA A 156 -10.57 -11.24 -30.32
CA ALA A 156 -9.50 -12.24 -30.27
C ALA A 156 -8.56 -12.23 -31.51
N HIS A 157 -8.66 -11.21 -32.36
CA HIS A 157 -7.74 -11.02 -33.45
C HIS A 157 -6.37 -10.60 -32.90
N GLN A 158 -5.36 -11.42 -33.14
CA GLN A 158 -3.97 -11.11 -32.77
C GLN A 158 -3.30 -10.39 -33.95
N TRP A 159 -2.54 -9.34 -33.64
CA TRP A 159 -1.68 -8.72 -34.64
C TRP A 159 -0.49 -9.63 -34.95
N PRO A 160 0.01 -9.65 -36.22
CA PRO A 160 1.19 -10.45 -36.57
C PRO A 160 2.39 -10.10 -35.69
N GLY A 161 3.11 -11.11 -35.20
CA GLY A 161 4.37 -10.94 -34.52
C GLY A 161 4.62 -11.92 -33.38
N LEU A 162 5.73 -11.67 -32.66
CA LEU A 162 6.22 -12.51 -31.56
C LEU A 162 5.35 -12.36 -30.33
N LEU A 163 4.87 -13.49 -29.81
CA LEU A 163 4.17 -13.60 -28.53
C LEU A 163 5.04 -14.41 -27.57
N SER A 164 5.51 -13.75 -26.51
CA SER A 164 6.42 -14.34 -25.54
C SER A 164 5.71 -15.38 -24.66
N HIS A 165 6.27 -16.59 -24.59
CA HIS A 165 5.88 -17.70 -23.72
C HIS A 165 6.93 -18.80 -23.75
N ASP A 166 6.90 -19.73 -22.79
CA ASP A 166 7.70 -20.95 -22.74
C ASP A 166 7.36 -21.86 -23.94
N VAL A 167 8.31 -22.06 -24.85
CA VAL A 167 8.12 -22.88 -26.08
C VAL A 167 8.72 -24.27 -25.97
N ASP A 168 9.68 -24.49 -25.06
CA ASP A 168 10.36 -25.76 -24.90
C ASP A 168 9.85 -26.59 -23.70
N GLY A 169 9.02 -25.98 -22.84
CA GLY A 169 8.35 -26.63 -21.72
C GLY A 169 9.22 -26.79 -20.48
N ASP A 170 10.29 -25.99 -20.32
CA ASP A 170 11.17 -26.02 -19.17
C ASP A 170 10.62 -25.27 -17.95
N GLY A 171 9.50 -24.54 -18.11
CA GLY A 171 8.83 -23.73 -17.07
C GLY A 171 9.39 -22.33 -16.94
N ARG A 172 10.21 -21.87 -17.86
CA ARG A 172 10.79 -20.52 -17.92
C ARG A 172 10.37 -19.83 -19.20
N VAL A 173 10.60 -18.54 -19.26
CA VAL A 173 10.54 -17.75 -20.50
C VAL A 173 11.86 -17.01 -20.58
N LEU A 174 12.74 -17.49 -21.46
CA LEU A 174 14.11 -17.02 -21.60
C LEU A 174 14.29 -16.16 -22.85
N THR A 175 15.52 -16.11 -23.36
CA THR A 175 15.86 -15.45 -24.61
C THR A 175 16.23 -16.50 -25.66
N MET A 176 15.74 -16.33 -26.89
CA MET A 176 16.21 -17.07 -28.06
C MET A 176 17.31 -16.27 -28.75
N ARG A 177 18.42 -16.92 -29.10
CA ARG A 177 19.41 -16.35 -30.03
C ARG A 177 19.47 -17.12 -31.33
N LEU A 178 19.32 -16.37 -32.41
CA LEU A 178 19.35 -16.89 -33.80
C LEU A 178 20.66 -16.49 -34.47
N ALA A 179 21.42 -17.44 -34.96
CA ALA A 179 22.66 -17.17 -35.72
C ALA A 179 22.33 -16.33 -36.97
N ASP A 180 22.87 -15.12 -37.03
CA ASP A 180 22.64 -14.15 -38.09
C ASP A 180 23.95 -13.38 -38.39
N PRO A 181 24.51 -13.48 -39.61
CA PRO A 181 25.72 -12.73 -39.97
C PRO A 181 25.59 -11.20 -39.79
N ASN A 182 24.37 -10.69 -39.85
CA ASN A 182 24.04 -9.28 -39.62
C ASN A 182 23.46 -9.02 -38.21
N GLY A 183 23.51 -10.00 -37.33
CA GLY A 183 23.02 -9.88 -35.96
C GLY A 183 23.75 -8.79 -35.17
N GLY A 184 23.04 -8.18 -34.24
CA GLY A 184 23.55 -7.09 -33.43
C GLY A 184 24.30 -7.52 -32.14
N TRP A 185 24.45 -8.84 -31.93
CA TRP A 185 24.94 -9.37 -30.64
C TRP A 185 26.03 -10.42 -30.87
N ILE A 186 26.97 -10.51 -29.93
CA ILE A 186 28.02 -11.51 -29.84
C ILE A 186 28.12 -12.04 -28.42
N PRO A 187 28.54 -13.32 -28.21
CA PRO A 187 28.85 -13.81 -26.87
C PRO A 187 29.98 -13.00 -26.23
N HIS A 188 29.83 -12.66 -24.95
CA HIS A 188 30.89 -11.96 -24.21
C HIS A 188 32.08 -12.88 -24.00
N PRO A 189 33.33 -12.41 -24.18
CA PRO A 189 34.52 -13.26 -24.10
C PRO A 189 34.78 -13.83 -22.69
N ASP A 190 34.37 -13.14 -21.63
CA ASP A 190 34.56 -13.59 -20.26
C ASP A 190 33.46 -14.54 -19.76
N ASP A 191 32.24 -14.46 -20.31
CA ASP A 191 31.13 -15.34 -19.99
C ASP A 191 30.17 -15.42 -21.21
N ALA A 192 30.22 -16.53 -21.92
CA ALA A 192 29.44 -16.72 -23.14
C ALA A 192 27.91 -16.82 -22.91
N ARG A 193 27.45 -16.88 -21.66
CA ARG A 193 26.04 -16.79 -21.30
C ARG A 193 25.49 -15.37 -21.48
N VAL A 194 26.37 -14.36 -21.32
CA VAL A 194 26.05 -12.95 -21.51
C VAL A 194 26.30 -12.53 -22.95
N MET A 195 25.38 -11.78 -23.53
CA MET A 195 25.50 -11.26 -24.89
C MET A 195 25.91 -9.79 -24.87
N ALA A 196 26.93 -9.45 -25.64
CA ALA A 196 27.39 -8.08 -25.82
C ALA A 196 26.93 -7.52 -27.17
N PRO A 197 26.60 -6.22 -27.28
CA PRO A 197 26.27 -5.61 -28.55
C PRO A 197 27.50 -5.58 -29.45
N VAL A 198 27.29 -5.79 -30.75
CA VAL A 198 28.35 -5.58 -31.76
C VAL A 198 28.80 -4.12 -31.69
N PRO A 199 30.11 -3.82 -31.70
CA PRO A 199 30.62 -2.46 -31.70
C PRO A 199 29.98 -1.57 -32.77
N ILE A 200 29.90 -0.26 -32.52
CA ILE A 200 29.24 0.71 -33.40
C ILE A 200 29.87 0.70 -34.81
N ASP A 201 31.16 0.49 -34.92
CA ASP A 201 31.87 0.37 -36.23
C ASP A 201 31.59 -0.96 -36.95
N GLY A 202 30.89 -1.88 -36.30
CA GLY A 202 30.54 -3.19 -36.85
C GLY A 202 31.71 -4.18 -36.95
N ILE A 203 32.89 -3.83 -36.42
CA ILE A 203 34.09 -4.68 -36.50
C ILE A 203 34.04 -5.73 -35.40
N VAL A 204 33.99 -6.98 -35.79
CA VAL A 204 34.00 -8.14 -34.89
C VAL A 204 35.20 -9.02 -35.25
N THR A 205 35.82 -9.62 -34.25
CA THR A 205 36.96 -10.54 -34.45
C THR A 205 36.57 -11.67 -35.38
N ASP A 206 37.46 -12.02 -36.32
CA ASP A 206 37.24 -13.11 -37.29
C ASP A 206 36.85 -14.41 -36.54
N GLY A 207 35.80 -15.07 -37.01
CA GLY A 207 35.32 -16.34 -36.50
C GLY A 207 34.34 -16.23 -35.33
N VAL A 208 34.06 -15.02 -34.79
CA VAL A 208 33.02 -14.82 -33.77
C VAL A 208 31.63 -14.82 -34.42
N GLN A 209 30.77 -15.74 -33.99
CA GLN A 209 29.38 -15.83 -34.47
C GLN A 209 28.59 -14.63 -33.99
N ARG A 210 27.83 -14.00 -34.88
CA ARG A 210 26.85 -12.96 -34.58
C ARG A 210 25.46 -13.53 -34.42
N TYR A 211 24.65 -12.91 -33.60
CA TYR A 211 23.29 -13.37 -33.29
C TYR A 211 22.29 -12.22 -33.31
N ARG A 212 21.06 -12.56 -33.58
CA ARG A 212 19.85 -11.79 -33.28
C ARG A 212 19.26 -12.35 -32.01
N LEU A 213 18.85 -11.49 -31.08
CA LEU A 213 18.14 -11.88 -29.87
C LEU A 213 16.65 -11.62 -30.03
N LEU A 214 15.84 -12.55 -29.59
CA LEU A 214 14.38 -12.51 -29.56
C LEU A 214 13.92 -13.05 -28.20
N ASP A 215 12.77 -12.55 -27.71
CA ASP A 215 12.13 -13.21 -26.58
C ASP A 215 11.75 -14.64 -26.97
N GLU A 216 11.79 -15.56 -26.02
CA GLU A 216 11.24 -16.89 -26.22
C GLU A 216 9.74 -16.82 -26.47
N GLY A 217 9.24 -17.53 -27.51
CA GLY A 217 7.84 -17.43 -27.91
C GLY A 217 7.60 -17.89 -29.34
N THR A 218 6.36 -17.74 -29.81
CA THR A 218 5.95 -18.04 -31.19
C THR A 218 5.50 -16.81 -31.95
N ILE A 219 5.57 -16.84 -33.28
CA ILE A 219 5.29 -15.69 -34.16
C ILE A 219 3.94 -15.91 -34.84
N SER A 220 2.96 -15.06 -34.50
CA SER A 220 1.64 -15.06 -35.16
C SER A 220 1.78 -14.50 -36.58
N ASP A 221 1.17 -15.17 -37.59
CA ASP A 221 1.19 -14.81 -39.00
C ASP A 221 2.62 -14.56 -39.56
N PHE A 222 3.56 -15.44 -39.21
CA PHE A 222 4.96 -15.31 -39.61
C PHE A 222 5.12 -15.36 -41.12
N ASP A 223 5.69 -14.32 -41.69
CA ASP A 223 5.97 -14.21 -43.12
C ASP A 223 7.25 -14.93 -43.58
N GLY A 224 7.98 -15.54 -42.64
CA GLY A 224 9.27 -16.20 -42.87
C GLY A 224 10.47 -15.24 -42.84
N PHE A 225 10.28 -13.96 -42.51
CA PHE A 225 11.35 -12.97 -42.58
C PHE A 225 11.29 -11.89 -41.45
N THR A 226 10.13 -11.27 -41.22
CA THR A 226 9.98 -10.20 -40.24
C THR A 226 9.41 -10.71 -38.91
N VAL A 227 9.92 -10.20 -37.80
CA VAL A 227 9.47 -10.55 -36.45
C VAL A 227 9.01 -9.28 -35.72
N PRO A 228 7.80 -8.80 -35.99
CA PRO A 228 7.23 -7.68 -35.19
C PRO A 228 7.01 -8.09 -33.73
N THR A 229 7.05 -7.12 -32.83
CA THR A 229 6.70 -7.30 -31.42
C THR A 229 5.43 -6.51 -31.11
N PRO A 230 4.23 -7.08 -31.36
CA PRO A 230 2.97 -6.39 -31.08
C PRO A 230 2.73 -6.27 -29.59
N LEU A 231 1.76 -5.43 -29.22
CA LEU A 231 1.20 -5.52 -27.90
C LEU A 231 0.55 -6.90 -27.70
N PRO A 232 0.76 -7.57 -26.56
CA PRO A 232 0.07 -8.82 -26.29
C PRO A 232 -1.44 -8.60 -26.22
N PRO A 233 -2.26 -9.64 -26.45
CA PRO A 233 -3.73 -9.53 -26.40
C PRO A 233 -4.26 -8.98 -25.08
N GLU A 234 -3.54 -9.18 -23.98
CA GLU A 234 -3.83 -8.70 -22.63
C GLU A 234 -2.85 -7.60 -22.22
N ALA A 235 -2.75 -6.53 -23.02
CA ALA A 235 -1.77 -5.46 -22.82
C ALA A 235 -2.23 -4.36 -21.87
N LEU A 236 -3.28 -4.59 -21.07
CA LEU A 236 -3.73 -3.66 -20.05
C LEU A 236 -2.66 -3.46 -18.98
N ASP A 237 -2.54 -2.21 -18.53
CA ASP A 237 -1.81 -1.86 -17.32
C ASP A 237 -2.81 -1.35 -16.28
N MET A 238 -3.16 -2.19 -15.32
CA MET A 238 -4.13 -1.82 -14.29
C MET A 238 -3.64 -0.64 -13.44
N ASN A 239 -2.33 -0.40 -13.35
CA ASN A 239 -1.77 0.80 -12.73
C ASN A 239 -1.76 2.03 -13.69
N ARG A 240 -2.56 2.00 -14.73
CA ARG A 240 -2.95 3.12 -15.60
C ARG A 240 -4.47 3.29 -15.67
N ASN A 241 -5.22 2.50 -14.90
CA ASN A 241 -6.68 2.46 -14.96
C ASN A 241 -7.38 3.24 -13.81
N PHE A 242 -6.61 3.85 -12.89
CA PHE A 242 -7.15 4.72 -11.84
C PHE A 242 -7.58 6.08 -12.40
N PRO A 243 -8.56 6.77 -11.76
CA PRO A 243 -9.13 8.01 -12.30
C PRO A 243 -8.19 9.22 -12.30
N ALA A 244 -7.13 9.24 -11.50
CA ALA A 244 -6.23 10.39 -11.40
C ALA A 244 -5.46 10.62 -12.71
N GLY A 245 -5.73 11.73 -13.37
CA GLY A 245 -5.06 12.07 -14.63
C GLY A 245 -5.28 11.08 -15.77
N TRP A 246 -6.25 10.18 -15.68
CA TRP A 246 -6.48 9.15 -16.68
C TRP A 246 -6.65 9.73 -18.10
N GLY A 247 -6.06 9.06 -19.07
CA GLY A 247 -6.16 9.44 -20.47
C GLY A 247 -6.18 8.23 -21.40
N SER A 248 -7.09 8.23 -22.38
CA SER A 248 -7.23 7.14 -23.36
C SER A 248 -6.00 6.95 -24.27
N MET A 249 -5.09 7.93 -24.28
CA MET A 249 -3.83 7.87 -25.06
C MET A 249 -2.69 7.27 -24.26
N VAL A 250 -2.87 7.04 -22.95
CA VAL A 250 -1.87 6.38 -22.12
C VAL A 250 -1.91 4.88 -22.42
N ARG A 251 -0.74 4.33 -22.75
CA ARG A 251 -0.63 2.90 -23.07
C ARG A 251 -1.11 2.04 -21.91
N GLY A 252 -2.03 1.12 -22.19
CA GLY A 252 -2.56 0.19 -21.19
C GLY A 252 -3.68 0.74 -20.30
N SER A 253 -4.14 1.98 -20.52
CA SER A 253 -5.13 2.65 -19.66
C SER A 253 -6.53 2.03 -19.64
N GLY A 254 -6.82 1.12 -20.56
CA GLY A 254 -8.13 0.48 -20.68
C GLY A 254 -9.16 1.33 -21.42
N ASP A 255 -10.43 0.89 -21.41
CA ASP A 255 -11.51 1.55 -22.17
C ASP A 255 -11.97 2.85 -21.52
N HIS A 256 -11.93 2.92 -20.19
CA HIS A 256 -12.27 4.08 -19.36
C HIS A 256 -11.67 3.90 -17.95
N PRO A 257 -11.62 4.95 -17.12
CA PRO A 257 -11.18 4.77 -15.73
C PRO A 257 -12.01 3.70 -15.04
N LEU A 258 -11.37 2.81 -14.29
CA LEU A 258 -12.03 1.69 -13.59
C LEU A 258 -12.73 0.71 -14.54
N SER A 259 -12.21 0.53 -15.77
CA SER A 259 -12.74 -0.48 -16.71
C SER A 259 -12.40 -1.90 -16.26
N GLU A 260 -11.34 -2.07 -15.47
CA GLU A 260 -10.92 -3.38 -14.98
C GLU A 260 -11.66 -3.73 -13.70
N PRO A 261 -12.30 -4.93 -13.64
CA PRO A 261 -13.11 -5.31 -12.47
C PRO A 261 -12.29 -5.34 -11.18
N GLU A 262 -11.02 -5.70 -11.23
CA GLU A 262 -10.09 -5.70 -10.10
C GLU A 262 -9.90 -4.28 -9.55
N ILE A 263 -9.72 -3.30 -10.44
CA ILE A 263 -9.47 -1.90 -10.05
C ILE A 263 -10.76 -1.22 -9.58
N ASP A 264 -11.90 -1.46 -10.24
CA ASP A 264 -13.20 -0.95 -9.76
C ASP A 264 -13.51 -1.49 -8.36
N ALA A 265 -13.31 -2.78 -8.13
CA ALA A 265 -13.52 -3.39 -6.82
C ALA A 265 -12.56 -2.84 -5.77
N LEU A 266 -11.25 -2.69 -6.08
CA LEU A 266 -10.24 -2.13 -5.20
C LEU A 266 -10.58 -0.69 -4.79
N VAL A 267 -10.89 0.16 -5.75
CA VAL A 267 -11.27 1.55 -5.51
C VAL A 267 -12.53 1.64 -4.64
N ARG A 268 -13.57 0.84 -4.91
CA ARG A 268 -14.77 0.78 -4.08
C ARG A 268 -14.45 0.34 -2.64
N ALA A 269 -13.60 -0.66 -2.47
CA ALA A 269 -13.19 -1.16 -1.16
C ALA A 269 -12.45 -0.07 -0.36
N ILE A 270 -11.55 0.69 -0.98
CA ILE A 270 -10.82 1.79 -0.34
C ILE A 270 -11.77 2.95 0.01
N VAL A 271 -12.62 3.37 -0.91
CA VAL A 271 -13.58 4.49 -0.69
C VAL A 271 -14.61 4.17 0.39
N ALA A 272 -14.99 2.89 0.54
CA ALA A 272 -15.89 2.44 1.61
C ALA A 272 -15.24 2.51 3.01
N ARG A 273 -13.94 2.74 3.10
CA ARG A 273 -13.16 2.78 4.36
C ARG A 273 -12.58 4.19 4.62
N PRO A 274 -13.41 5.15 5.05
CA PRO A 274 -13.00 6.56 5.22
C PRO A 274 -11.96 6.78 6.31
N ASN A 275 -11.62 5.75 7.09
CA ASN A 275 -10.61 5.77 8.13
C ASN A 275 -9.18 5.53 7.60
N ILE A 276 -9.00 5.28 6.31
CA ILE A 276 -7.67 5.13 5.70
C ILE A 276 -6.95 6.49 5.71
N CYS A 277 -5.71 6.48 6.21
CA CYS A 277 -4.85 7.66 6.37
C CYS A 277 -3.55 7.57 5.57
N GLY A 278 -3.18 6.39 5.09
CA GLY A 278 -1.98 6.15 4.28
C GLY A 278 -2.21 4.98 3.33
N TYR A 279 -1.46 4.98 2.24
CA TYR A 279 -1.56 4.00 1.16
C TYR A 279 -0.17 3.62 0.67
N ASN A 280 0.09 2.32 0.45
CA ASN A 280 1.31 1.86 -0.19
C ASN A 280 1.01 0.69 -1.13
N ALA A 281 1.35 0.84 -2.41
CA ALA A 281 1.28 -0.21 -3.42
C ALA A 281 2.64 -0.92 -3.51
N TYR A 282 2.64 -2.25 -3.47
CA TYR A 282 3.82 -3.08 -3.52
C TYR A 282 4.05 -3.65 -4.92
N HIS A 283 5.17 -3.29 -5.51
CA HIS A 283 5.62 -3.58 -6.86
C HIS A 283 7.00 -4.24 -6.89
N THR A 284 7.48 -4.62 -8.06
CA THR A 284 8.87 -4.90 -8.41
C THR A 284 9.16 -4.40 -9.84
N ALA A 285 10.37 -4.09 -10.14
CA ALA A 285 11.62 -4.16 -9.40
C ALA A 285 12.22 -2.75 -9.30
N GLY A 286 13.27 -2.58 -8.42
CA GLY A 286 13.92 -1.28 -8.38
C GLY A 286 14.68 -0.96 -7.13
N GLY A 287 14.31 -1.57 -6.04
CA GLY A 287 14.86 -1.21 -4.75
C GLY A 287 14.63 0.26 -4.43
N VAL A 288 13.44 0.79 -4.70
CA VAL A 288 13.12 2.21 -4.56
C VAL A 288 11.71 2.40 -3.96
N ILE A 289 11.53 3.49 -3.24
CA ILE A 289 10.22 3.95 -2.76
C ILE A 289 9.84 5.18 -3.59
N LEU A 290 8.74 5.09 -4.33
CA LEU A 290 8.24 6.16 -5.18
C LEU A 290 7.12 6.94 -4.48
N ARG A 291 7.00 8.21 -4.82
CA ARG A 291 5.95 9.10 -4.35
C ARG A 291 5.38 9.95 -5.50
N PRO A 292 4.14 10.40 -5.41
CA PRO A 292 3.57 11.37 -6.35
C PRO A 292 4.38 12.69 -6.43
N SER A 293 4.21 13.46 -7.50
CA SER A 293 3.29 13.22 -8.61
C SER A 293 3.98 12.50 -9.77
N SER A 294 3.20 11.73 -10.56
CA SER A 294 3.70 11.13 -11.81
C SER A 294 3.59 12.09 -13.00
N THR A 295 2.88 13.20 -12.85
CA THR A 295 2.53 14.12 -13.95
C THR A 295 2.99 15.55 -13.74
N ALA A 296 3.44 15.91 -12.55
CA ALA A 296 3.79 17.28 -12.20
C ALA A 296 5.01 17.36 -11.25
N SER A 297 5.76 18.44 -11.38
CA SER A 297 6.91 18.75 -10.53
C SER A 297 6.49 19.01 -9.07
N ASP A 298 7.40 18.79 -8.12
CA ASP A 298 7.24 19.11 -6.69
C ASP A 298 6.77 20.55 -6.46
N SER A 299 7.13 21.49 -7.35
CA SER A 299 6.72 22.90 -7.25
C SER A 299 5.22 23.13 -7.47
N ALA A 300 4.52 22.18 -8.10
CA ALA A 300 3.07 22.23 -8.30
C ALA A 300 2.28 21.67 -7.10
N LEU A 301 2.94 20.97 -6.20
CA LEU A 301 2.33 20.39 -5.01
C LEU A 301 2.39 21.36 -3.81
N PRO A 302 1.50 21.21 -2.81
CA PRO A 302 1.64 21.94 -1.55
C PRO A 302 2.99 21.68 -0.89
N THR A 303 3.73 22.72 -0.56
CA THR A 303 5.08 22.62 0.02
C THR A 303 5.14 21.75 1.28
N LEU A 304 4.11 21.83 2.16
CA LEU A 304 4.06 21.02 3.36
C LEU A 304 3.79 19.54 3.06
N ASP A 305 3.06 19.22 1.98
CA ASP A 305 2.87 17.83 1.57
C ASP A 305 4.17 17.25 1.02
N VAL A 306 4.91 18.00 0.19
CA VAL A 306 6.25 17.60 -0.30
C VAL A 306 7.20 17.37 0.87
N TRP A 307 7.22 18.29 1.84
CA TRP A 307 8.04 18.11 3.04
C TRP A 307 7.62 16.87 3.83
N THR A 308 6.33 16.62 4.00
CA THR A 308 5.79 15.45 4.71
C THR A 308 6.19 14.14 4.03
N PHE A 309 6.09 14.06 2.69
CA PHE A 309 6.60 12.94 1.92
C PHE A 309 8.10 12.71 2.19
N LYS A 310 8.92 13.77 2.15
CA LYS A 310 10.37 13.67 2.39
C LYS A 310 10.68 13.20 3.81
N GLU A 311 9.96 13.67 4.83
CA GLU A 311 10.19 13.26 6.23
C GLU A 311 9.75 11.81 6.49
N LEU A 312 8.59 11.38 5.97
CA LEU A 312 8.15 9.99 6.08
C LEU A 312 9.08 9.05 5.30
N GLY A 313 9.47 9.48 4.09
CA GLY A 313 10.36 8.73 3.22
C GLY A 313 11.76 8.56 3.78
N ARG A 314 12.31 9.59 4.44
CA ARG A 314 13.61 9.49 5.12
C ARG A 314 13.65 8.31 6.10
N ARG A 315 12.59 8.10 6.86
CA ARG A 315 12.51 6.93 7.74
C ARG A 315 12.36 5.64 6.97
N GLY A 316 11.66 5.66 5.82
CA GLY A 316 11.60 4.53 4.90
C GLY A 316 13.00 4.11 4.45
N THR A 317 13.81 5.06 3.99
CA THR A 317 15.21 4.80 3.59
C THR A 317 16.06 4.25 4.75
N GLU A 318 15.91 4.78 5.97
CA GLU A 318 16.63 4.29 7.15
C GLU A 318 16.29 2.82 7.49
N LEU A 319 15.05 2.41 7.28
CA LEU A 319 14.58 1.05 7.57
C LEU A 319 14.91 0.07 6.45
N THR A 320 14.68 0.47 5.20
CA THR A 320 14.69 -0.43 4.04
C THR A 320 15.95 -0.32 3.20
N THR A 321 16.78 0.71 3.41
CA THR A 321 17.90 1.11 2.54
C THR A 321 17.50 1.63 1.15
N TYR A 322 16.21 1.60 0.80
CA TYR A 322 15.72 2.06 -0.48
C TYR A 322 15.70 3.59 -0.55
N PRO A 323 16.19 4.21 -1.62
CA PRO A 323 16.04 5.64 -1.83
C PRO A 323 14.57 6.00 -2.06
N VAL A 324 14.21 7.24 -1.74
CA VAL A 324 12.88 7.79 -2.01
C VAL A 324 12.94 8.76 -3.16
N HIS A 325 12.19 8.50 -4.21
CA HIS A 325 12.15 9.30 -5.43
C HIS A 325 10.76 9.85 -5.71
N SER A 326 10.70 11.06 -6.25
CA SER A 326 9.51 11.56 -6.95
C SER A 326 9.40 10.85 -8.30
N VAL A 327 8.21 10.34 -8.62
CA VAL A 327 8.01 9.73 -9.94
C VAL A 327 8.36 10.73 -11.05
N PHE A 328 7.85 11.95 -10.97
CA PHE A 328 8.11 12.97 -12.00
C PHE A 328 9.56 13.48 -11.98
N GLU A 329 10.11 13.87 -10.80
CA GLU A 329 11.43 14.53 -10.75
C GLU A 329 12.58 13.57 -11.00
N ASP A 330 12.51 12.36 -10.42
CA ASP A 330 13.67 11.48 -10.31
C ASP A 330 13.53 10.19 -11.13
N PHE A 331 12.30 9.64 -11.27
CA PHE A 331 12.07 8.32 -11.86
C PHE A 331 11.70 8.39 -13.35
N THR A 332 10.90 9.36 -13.78
CA THR A 332 10.48 9.49 -15.19
C THR A 332 11.64 9.95 -16.06
N TRP A 333 12.08 9.10 -16.99
CA TRP A 333 13.18 9.39 -17.91
C TRP A 333 12.79 10.44 -18.96
N ASP A 334 11.64 10.26 -19.62
CA ASP A 334 11.10 11.20 -20.61
C ASP A 334 9.93 11.98 -20.02
N LYS A 335 10.17 13.24 -19.67
CA LYS A 335 9.16 14.12 -19.08
C LYS A 335 8.00 14.45 -20.03
N SER A 336 8.11 14.14 -21.32
CA SER A 336 7.01 14.28 -22.29
C SER A 336 6.00 13.13 -22.22
N VAL A 337 6.39 12.02 -21.60
CA VAL A 337 5.52 10.84 -21.37
C VAL A 337 5.04 10.85 -19.93
N THR A 338 3.72 10.97 -19.73
CA THR A 338 3.12 10.94 -18.40
C THR A 338 2.74 9.51 -18.00
N MET A 339 3.07 9.12 -16.77
CA MET A 339 2.65 7.85 -16.16
C MET A 339 1.35 8.02 -15.38
N SER A 340 0.36 8.70 -15.97
CA SER A 340 -0.92 9.01 -15.33
C SER A 340 -1.84 7.79 -15.20
N GLY A 341 -2.84 7.89 -14.32
CA GLY A 341 -3.76 6.80 -14.00
C GLY A 341 -3.20 5.78 -13.00
N ALA A 342 -2.17 6.17 -12.24
CA ALA A 342 -1.53 5.34 -11.22
C ALA A 342 -2.24 5.41 -9.86
N ALA A 343 -2.06 4.36 -9.07
CA ALA A 343 -2.71 4.18 -7.78
C ALA A 343 -2.26 5.19 -6.72
N ASP A 344 -0.97 5.48 -6.63
CA ASP A 344 -0.38 6.42 -5.67
C ASP A 344 -0.80 7.88 -5.96
N ASP A 345 -0.84 8.27 -7.23
CA ASP A 345 -1.40 9.55 -7.65
C ASP A 345 -2.88 9.66 -7.29
N TRP A 346 -3.67 8.60 -7.56
CA TRP A 346 -5.08 8.56 -7.20
C TRP A 346 -5.29 8.68 -5.68
N ALA A 347 -4.52 7.96 -4.89
CA ALA A 347 -4.58 8.03 -3.43
C ALA A 347 -4.29 9.45 -2.93
N TYR A 348 -3.31 10.14 -3.51
CA TYR A 348 -2.97 11.50 -3.13
C TYR A 348 -3.96 12.54 -3.69
N GLU A 349 -4.26 12.50 -4.98
CA GLU A 349 -5.06 13.54 -5.64
C GLU A 349 -6.54 13.46 -5.30
N HIS A 350 -7.12 12.25 -5.22
CA HIS A 350 -8.55 12.05 -5.02
C HIS A 350 -8.94 11.76 -3.58
N LEU A 351 -8.04 11.20 -2.77
CA LEU A 351 -8.32 10.91 -1.38
C LEU A 351 -7.50 11.79 -0.41
N GLY A 352 -6.48 12.50 -0.90
CA GLY A 352 -5.60 13.33 -0.07
C GLY A 352 -4.80 12.50 0.94
N LEU A 353 -4.43 11.29 0.57
CA LEU A 353 -3.56 10.39 1.35
C LEU A 353 -2.11 10.58 0.91
N PHE A 354 -1.16 10.28 1.80
CA PHE A 354 0.21 10.07 1.36
C PHE A 354 0.29 8.69 0.73
N GLY A 355 0.19 8.65 -0.61
CA GLY A 355 0.30 7.45 -1.42
C GLY A 355 1.76 7.15 -1.77
N TRP A 356 2.12 5.89 -1.77
CA TRP A 356 3.47 5.40 -2.07
C TRP A 356 3.40 4.21 -3.01
N THR A 357 4.46 4.03 -3.80
CA THR A 357 4.76 2.80 -4.51
C THR A 357 6.11 2.29 -4.04
N THR A 358 6.18 1.05 -3.57
CA THR A 358 7.44 0.40 -3.19
C THR A 358 7.81 -0.60 -4.26
N GLU A 359 8.88 -0.35 -4.98
CA GLU A 359 9.48 -1.25 -5.97
C GLU A 359 10.54 -2.11 -5.28
N PHE A 360 10.19 -3.37 -4.95
CA PHE A 360 11.11 -4.29 -4.29
C PHE A 360 12.19 -4.75 -5.24
N TRP A 361 13.30 -5.17 -4.67
CA TRP A 361 14.39 -5.85 -5.31
C TRP A 361 15.18 -5.03 -6.34
N ASP A 362 16.48 -5.04 -6.18
CA ASP A 362 17.43 -4.42 -7.10
C ASP A 362 18.58 -5.42 -7.34
N VAL A 363 18.47 -6.19 -8.42
CA VAL A 363 19.48 -7.20 -8.79
C VAL A 363 20.86 -6.58 -9.04
N ILE A 364 20.89 -5.33 -9.54
CA ILE A 364 22.14 -4.64 -9.80
C ILE A 364 22.84 -4.29 -8.50
N PHE A 365 22.09 -3.73 -7.54
CA PHE A 365 22.62 -3.47 -6.21
C PHE A 365 23.08 -4.76 -5.51
N ALA A 366 22.30 -5.83 -5.63
CA ALA A 366 22.66 -7.13 -5.07
C ALA A 366 23.97 -7.69 -5.66
N ALA A 367 24.17 -7.51 -6.98
CA ALA A 367 25.33 -8.02 -7.70
C ALA A 367 26.58 -7.13 -7.60
N THR A 368 26.40 -5.80 -7.50
CA THR A 368 27.50 -4.84 -7.60
C THR A 368 27.75 -4.04 -6.32
N GLY A 369 26.78 -3.97 -5.40
CA GLY A 369 26.80 -3.08 -4.25
C GLY A 369 26.49 -1.62 -4.58
N GLU A 370 26.25 -1.29 -5.84
CA GLU A 370 25.95 0.06 -6.31
C GLU A 370 24.56 0.09 -6.96
N ARG A 371 23.74 1.07 -6.61
CA ARG A 371 22.44 1.24 -7.24
C ARG A 371 22.60 1.78 -8.65
N GLY A 372 21.90 1.21 -9.59
CA GLY A 372 21.79 1.74 -10.94
C GLY A 372 21.14 3.12 -10.96
N SER A 373 21.38 3.87 -12.04
CA SER A 373 20.62 5.10 -12.30
C SER A 373 19.18 4.74 -12.75
N THR A 374 18.24 5.67 -12.61
CA THR A 374 16.82 5.43 -12.94
C THR A 374 16.56 5.16 -14.43
N ASP A 375 17.48 5.53 -15.33
CA ASP A 375 17.41 5.24 -16.75
C ASP A 375 17.60 3.74 -17.07
N ILE A 376 18.15 2.96 -16.15
CA ILE A 376 18.27 1.49 -16.29
C ILE A 376 16.91 0.79 -16.50
N TRP A 377 15.84 1.34 -15.94
CA TRP A 377 14.48 0.87 -16.13
C TRP A 377 13.99 0.96 -17.58
N TYR A 378 14.63 1.82 -18.37
CA TYR A 378 14.26 2.10 -19.74
C TYR A 378 15.28 1.57 -20.74
N LEU A 379 16.54 1.49 -20.33
CA LEU A 379 17.67 1.11 -21.20
C LEU A 379 18.18 -0.31 -20.92
N GLY A 380 17.78 -0.92 -19.81
CA GLY A 380 18.31 -2.20 -19.33
C GLY A 380 19.68 -2.06 -18.67
N PRO A 381 20.21 -3.15 -18.07
CA PRO A 381 21.53 -3.18 -17.48
C PRO A 381 22.63 -3.05 -18.54
N THR A 382 23.79 -2.51 -18.16
CA THR A 382 24.97 -2.55 -19.02
C THR A 382 25.55 -3.97 -19.08
N VAL A 383 26.39 -4.25 -20.08
CA VAL A 383 27.05 -5.56 -20.22
C VAL A 383 27.86 -5.92 -18.97
N GLU A 384 28.54 -4.94 -18.36
CA GLU A 384 29.29 -5.13 -17.14
C GLU A 384 28.40 -5.49 -15.95
N GLN A 385 27.20 -4.90 -15.89
CA GLN A 385 26.18 -5.22 -14.88
C GLN A 385 25.62 -6.62 -15.10
N GLU A 386 25.32 -7.01 -16.36
CA GLU A 386 24.88 -8.37 -16.69
C GLU A 386 25.95 -9.42 -16.32
N LEU A 387 27.22 -9.15 -16.59
CA LEU A 387 28.33 -10.01 -16.14
C LEU A 387 28.41 -10.12 -14.63
N ALA A 388 28.20 -9.01 -13.92
CA ALA A 388 28.17 -9.01 -12.45
C ALA A 388 26.99 -9.83 -11.94
N ILE A 389 25.79 -9.67 -12.53
CA ILE A 389 24.59 -10.45 -12.19
C ILE A 389 24.84 -11.94 -12.44
N ALA A 390 25.41 -12.31 -13.57
CA ALA A 390 25.71 -13.70 -13.90
C ALA A 390 26.64 -14.36 -12.87
N ARG A 391 27.74 -13.71 -12.52
CA ARG A 391 28.69 -14.21 -11.51
C ARG A 391 28.11 -14.26 -10.11
N TRP A 392 27.30 -13.25 -9.75
CA TRP A 392 26.67 -13.18 -8.44
C TRP A 392 25.56 -14.22 -8.28
N SER A 393 24.72 -14.42 -9.31
CA SER A 393 23.58 -15.33 -9.25
C SER A 393 23.98 -16.82 -9.18
N ASP A 394 25.15 -17.20 -9.71
CA ASP A 394 25.68 -18.58 -9.69
C ASP A 394 25.75 -19.18 -8.27
N GLN A 395 25.84 -18.35 -7.22
CA GLN A 395 25.85 -18.82 -5.83
C GLN A 395 24.46 -19.23 -5.30
N TYR A 396 23.39 -18.85 -5.99
CA TYR A 396 22.00 -19.11 -5.56
C TYR A 396 21.28 -20.15 -6.44
N GLY A 397 21.78 -20.39 -7.66
CA GLY A 397 21.18 -21.33 -8.61
C GLY A 397 21.49 -20.96 -10.06
N GLU A 398 20.89 -21.68 -10.99
CA GLU A 398 21.04 -21.42 -12.42
C GLU A 398 20.03 -20.37 -12.88
N TYR A 399 20.34 -19.08 -12.63
CA TYR A 399 19.52 -17.93 -13.03
C TYR A 399 20.03 -17.25 -14.31
N VAL A 400 21.26 -17.55 -14.74
CA VAL A 400 21.76 -17.22 -16.07
C VAL A 400 22.06 -18.54 -16.77
N VAL A 401 21.14 -18.92 -17.64
CA VAL A 401 21.10 -20.25 -18.26
C VAL A 401 22.10 -20.32 -19.41
N ALA A 402 22.89 -21.40 -19.47
CA ALA A 402 23.75 -21.65 -20.61
C ALA A 402 22.92 -21.88 -21.88
N TRP A 403 23.37 -21.28 -22.99
CA TRP A 403 22.69 -21.43 -24.28
C TRP A 403 22.69 -22.90 -24.74
N TYR A 404 21.49 -23.44 -25.01
CA TYR A 404 21.29 -24.79 -25.51
C TYR A 404 20.50 -24.81 -26.82
N PRO A 405 20.78 -25.77 -27.74
CA PRO A 405 20.13 -25.81 -29.02
C PRO A 405 18.66 -26.22 -28.90
N PHE A 406 17.80 -25.56 -29.70
CA PHE A 406 16.39 -25.86 -29.82
C PHE A 406 15.94 -25.71 -31.28
N ASP A 407 15.14 -26.67 -31.78
CA ASP A 407 14.56 -26.60 -33.13
C ASP A 407 13.21 -25.88 -33.07
N HIS A 408 13.25 -24.54 -33.19
CA HIS A 408 12.05 -23.73 -33.15
C HIS A 408 11.16 -23.98 -34.39
N PRO A 409 9.82 -24.21 -34.21
CA PRO A 409 8.95 -24.65 -35.29
C PRO A 409 8.81 -23.65 -36.47
N GLN A 410 9.11 -22.37 -36.25
CA GLN A 410 9.00 -21.31 -37.27
C GLN A 410 10.36 -20.74 -37.68
N LEU A 411 11.34 -20.65 -36.77
CA LEU A 411 12.64 -20.04 -37.02
C LEU A 411 13.73 -21.06 -37.38
N GLY A 412 13.46 -22.38 -37.22
CA GLY A 412 14.46 -23.42 -37.35
C GLY A 412 15.43 -23.46 -36.16
N PRO A 413 16.71 -23.82 -36.36
CA PRO A 413 17.68 -23.94 -35.28
C PRO A 413 17.91 -22.59 -34.56
N VAL A 414 17.64 -22.54 -33.29
CA VAL A 414 17.95 -21.44 -32.36
C VAL A 414 18.68 -21.99 -31.13
N GLU A 415 19.16 -21.14 -30.29
CA GLU A 415 19.58 -21.50 -28.93
C GLU A 415 18.76 -20.70 -27.93
N ILE A 416 18.30 -21.37 -26.85
CA ILE A 416 17.55 -20.75 -25.73
C ILE A 416 18.51 -20.63 -24.55
N GLY A 417 18.40 -19.54 -23.76
CA GLY A 417 19.25 -19.30 -22.59
C GLY A 417 19.27 -17.83 -22.18
N GLY A 418 20.37 -17.42 -21.53
CA GLY A 418 20.55 -16.07 -21.02
C GLY A 418 19.93 -15.87 -19.65
N LEU A 419 19.61 -14.62 -19.31
CA LEU A 419 19.13 -14.23 -17.99
C LEU A 419 17.67 -14.66 -17.79
N ASP A 420 17.41 -15.43 -16.73
CA ASP A 420 16.05 -15.70 -16.24
C ASP A 420 15.51 -14.42 -15.58
N TRP A 421 14.92 -13.58 -16.39
CA TRP A 421 14.48 -12.26 -15.96
C TRP A 421 13.46 -12.30 -14.83
N PHE A 422 12.53 -13.26 -14.86
CA PHE A 422 11.48 -13.39 -13.85
C PHE A 422 12.03 -13.75 -12.47
N HIS A 423 12.96 -14.74 -12.41
CA HIS A 423 13.41 -15.31 -11.14
C HIS A 423 14.64 -14.62 -10.52
N VAL A 424 15.29 -13.69 -11.23
CA VAL A 424 16.48 -13.01 -10.69
C VAL A 424 16.46 -11.50 -10.86
N ALA A 425 15.83 -10.99 -11.91
CA ALA A 425 15.80 -9.54 -12.14
C ALA A 425 14.50 -8.89 -11.63
N SER A 426 13.33 -9.47 -11.95
CA SER A 426 12.05 -8.97 -11.45
C SER A 426 11.77 -9.37 -9.99
N ASN A 427 12.27 -10.53 -9.58
CA ASN A 427 12.07 -11.06 -8.22
C ASN A 427 13.40 -11.60 -7.69
N PRO A 428 13.66 -11.54 -6.37
CA PRO A 428 14.88 -12.09 -5.79
C PRO A 428 14.90 -13.62 -5.90
N PRO A 429 16.08 -14.24 -5.99
CA PRO A 429 16.24 -15.65 -5.69
C PRO A 429 15.54 -16.03 -4.39
N LEU A 430 14.81 -17.14 -4.37
CA LEU A 430 14.00 -17.55 -3.22
C LEU A 430 14.74 -17.54 -1.86
N PRO A 431 16.03 -17.93 -1.77
CA PRO A 431 16.77 -17.85 -0.50
C PRO A 431 16.90 -16.42 0.08
N LEU A 432 16.76 -15.39 -0.75
CA LEU A 432 16.87 -13.98 -0.36
C LEU A 432 15.51 -13.33 -0.07
N LEU A 433 14.41 -13.95 -0.48
CA LEU A 433 13.08 -13.35 -0.46
C LEU A 433 12.67 -12.86 0.94
N ALA A 434 12.83 -13.69 1.96
CA ALA A 434 12.41 -13.34 3.32
C ALA A 434 13.23 -12.18 3.92
N GLU A 435 14.51 -12.08 3.56
CA GLU A 435 15.38 -11.00 4.02
C GLU A 435 15.06 -9.68 3.32
N GLU A 436 14.78 -9.76 2.03
CA GLU A 436 14.39 -8.62 1.19
C GLU A 436 13.11 -7.94 1.70
N VAL A 437 12.06 -8.71 1.99
CA VAL A 437 10.75 -8.14 2.33
C VAL A 437 10.61 -7.69 3.79
N ARG A 438 11.45 -8.19 4.70
CA ARG A 438 11.34 -7.97 6.15
C ARG A 438 11.31 -6.50 6.58
N PRO A 439 12.21 -5.62 6.12
CA PRO A 439 12.28 -4.22 6.58
C PRO A 439 11.03 -3.41 6.21
N HIS A 440 10.34 -3.81 5.17
CA HIS A 440 9.17 -3.09 4.66
C HIS A 440 7.93 -3.25 5.55
N ALA A 441 7.84 -4.34 6.33
CA ALA A 441 6.80 -4.49 7.34
C ALA A 441 6.95 -3.44 8.46
N GLU A 442 8.19 -3.16 8.89
CA GLU A 442 8.46 -2.10 9.87
C GLU A 442 8.13 -0.72 9.32
N PHE A 443 8.40 -0.49 8.03
CA PHE A 443 8.04 0.77 7.39
C PHE A 443 6.52 0.95 7.31
N ALA A 444 5.74 -0.09 6.98
CA ALA A 444 4.28 -0.04 6.98
C ALA A 444 3.73 0.26 8.39
N VAL A 445 4.29 -0.33 9.45
CA VAL A 445 3.94 -0.03 10.84
C VAL A 445 4.25 1.44 11.17
N TYR A 446 5.41 1.95 10.75
CA TYR A 446 5.77 3.35 10.95
C TYR A 446 4.81 4.31 10.22
N GLN A 447 4.46 4.02 8.97
CA GLN A 447 3.47 4.80 8.20
C GLN A 447 2.10 4.81 8.91
N ALA A 448 1.65 3.67 9.41
CA ALA A 448 0.40 3.57 10.17
C ALA A 448 0.43 4.40 11.46
N LEU A 449 1.55 4.39 12.20
CA LEU A 449 1.70 5.15 13.45
C LEU A 449 1.81 6.67 13.21
N ALA A 450 2.23 7.10 12.02
CA ALA A 450 2.23 8.52 11.66
C ALA A 450 0.80 9.10 11.50
N ALA A 451 -0.22 8.25 11.27
CA ALA A 451 -1.61 8.67 11.12
C ALA A 451 -2.11 9.50 12.30
N PRO A 452 -3.07 10.43 12.11
CA PRO A 452 -3.70 11.17 13.19
C PRO A 452 -4.37 10.22 14.18
N CYS A 453 -4.51 10.67 15.44
CA CYS A 453 -5.16 9.88 16.48
C CYS A 453 -5.76 10.81 17.52
N ILE A 454 -7.08 10.88 17.61
CA ILE A 454 -7.73 11.69 18.64
C ILE A 454 -7.73 10.96 19.97
N GLU A 455 -7.53 11.75 21.05
CA GLU A 455 -7.69 11.33 22.44
C GLU A 455 -8.51 12.34 23.21
N ILE A 456 -9.33 11.86 24.15
CA ILE A 456 -10.00 12.72 25.12
C ILE A 456 -9.02 12.93 26.27
N ILE A 457 -8.48 14.14 26.37
CA ILE A 457 -7.48 14.51 27.39
C ILE A 457 -8.09 15.19 28.62
N HIS A 458 -9.36 15.59 28.50
CA HIS A 458 -10.12 16.24 29.60
C HIS A 458 -11.60 15.94 29.38
N ALA A 459 -12.31 15.58 30.47
CA ALA A 459 -13.76 15.47 30.47
C ALA A 459 -14.31 15.74 31.87
N THR A 460 -15.16 16.74 32.01
CA THR A 460 -15.74 17.13 33.29
C THR A 460 -17.21 17.52 33.16
N ALA A 461 -17.92 17.37 34.28
CA ALA A 461 -19.24 17.95 34.46
C ALA A 461 -19.24 18.70 35.80
N THR A 462 -19.40 20.00 35.76
CA THR A 462 -19.41 20.87 36.93
C THR A 462 -20.77 21.54 37.11
N PRO A 463 -21.34 21.57 38.32
CA PRO A 463 -22.58 22.31 38.57
C PRO A 463 -22.37 23.81 38.34
N VAL A 464 -23.36 24.46 37.73
CA VAL A 464 -23.36 25.91 37.54
C VAL A 464 -24.20 26.55 38.62
N ASP A 465 -23.56 27.37 39.48
CA ASP A 465 -24.27 28.15 40.47
C ASP A 465 -25.07 29.28 39.80
N THR A 466 -26.38 29.23 39.93
CA THR A 466 -27.28 30.27 39.39
C THR A 466 -27.33 31.54 40.25
N GLN A 467 -26.48 31.67 41.27
CA GLN A 467 -26.51 32.78 42.23
C GLN A 467 -25.52 33.94 42.01
N ALA A 468 -24.88 34.03 40.87
CA ALA A 468 -23.97 35.17 40.61
C ALA A 468 -24.55 36.10 39.54
N ASN A 469 -25.41 37.01 39.93
CA ASN A 469 -25.55 38.42 39.49
C ASN A 469 -26.88 39.04 39.98
N GLY A 470 -27.07 39.13 41.26
CA GLY A 470 -28.08 40.00 41.88
C GLY A 470 -27.38 41.21 42.50
N THR A 471 -27.43 42.36 41.85
CA THR A 471 -27.19 43.68 42.48
C THR A 471 -28.01 43.75 43.75
N GLN A 472 -27.34 43.96 44.91
CA GLN A 472 -28.00 44.29 46.15
C GLN A 472 -28.82 45.58 46.00
N ALA A 473 -30.13 45.45 45.91
CA ALA A 473 -31.07 46.50 46.22
C ALA A 473 -32.00 46.00 47.30
N ASN A 474 -31.75 46.54 48.48
CA ASN A 474 -32.65 46.65 49.65
C ASN A 474 -33.53 45.45 50.01
N GLY A 475 -33.09 44.68 51.04
CA GLY A 475 -33.88 44.27 52.20
C GLY A 475 -35.19 43.55 51.95
N THR A 476 -35.18 42.41 51.26
CA THR A 476 -36.18 41.35 51.42
C THR A 476 -35.49 40.01 51.15
N GLN A 477 -35.49 39.10 52.10
CA GLN A 477 -35.05 37.73 51.88
C GLN A 477 -35.94 37.10 50.78
N ALA A 478 -35.45 37.07 49.52
CA ALA A 478 -36.01 36.22 48.50
C ALA A 478 -35.55 34.80 48.79
N ASN A 479 -36.47 33.96 49.32
CA ASN A 479 -36.32 32.52 49.34
C ASN A 479 -35.86 32.06 47.96
N GLY A 480 -34.66 31.47 47.90
CA GLY A 480 -34.14 30.91 46.66
C GLY A 480 -35.17 30.01 46.00
N THR A 481 -35.57 30.38 44.81
CA THR A 481 -36.40 29.54 43.95
C THR A 481 -35.60 28.29 43.60
N GLN A 482 -35.77 27.22 44.35
CA GLN A 482 -35.49 25.85 43.91
C GLN A 482 -36.36 25.62 42.65
N THR A 483 -35.78 25.75 41.46
CA THR A 483 -36.44 25.40 40.23
C THR A 483 -36.55 23.87 40.19
N ASN A 484 -37.69 23.33 40.62
CA ASN A 484 -38.18 21.97 40.41
C ASN A 484 -37.18 20.81 40.48
N GLY A 485 -36.22 20.80 41.43
CA GLY A 485 -35.28 19.68 41.61
C GLY A 485 -34.32 19.40 40.42
N THR A 486 -34.14 20.37 39.50
CA THR A 486 -33.17 20.28 38.38
C THR A 486 -31.98 21.19 38.63
N GLN A 487 -30.79 20.71 38.26
CA GLN A 487 -29.49 21.41 38.33
C GLN A 487 -28.97 21.66 36.91
N LEU A 488 -28.35 22.84 36.71
CA LEU A 488 -27.61 23.12 35.48
C LEU A 488 -26.16 22.67 35.61
N TRP A 489 -25.65 21.98 34.60
CA TRP A 489 -24.30 21.43 34.54
C TRP A 489 -23.56 21.99 33.36
N LYS A 490 -22.31 22.39 33.55
CA LYS A 490 -21.35 22.66 32.49
C LYS A 490 -20.60 21.36 32.19
N VAL A 491 -20.81 20.80 30.99
CA VAL A 491 -20.12 19.60 30.51
C VAL A 491 -19.04 20.04 29.54
N GLU A 492 -17.81 19.65 29.78
CA GLU A 492 -16.65 20.01 28.94
C GLU A 492 -15.89 18.76 28.51
N VAL A 493 -15.41 18.77 27.24
CA VAL A 493 -14.49 17.78 26.75
C VAL A 493 -13.34 18.46 26.01
N GLY A 494 -12.11 18.18 26.44
CA GLY A 494 -10.87 18.55 25.77
C GLY A 494 -10.37 17.40 24.93
N ILE A 495 -10.14 17.66 23.64
CA ILE A 495 -9.75 16.67 22.63
C ILE A 495 -8.41 17.09 22.06
N ALA A 496 -7.49 16.15 21.89
CA ALA A 496 -6.22 16.38 21.20
C ALA A 496 -5.98 15.36 20.09
N ASN A 497 -5.31 15.79 19.04
CA ASN A 497 -4.69 14.89 18.06
C ASN A 497 -3.27 14.55 18.53
N THR A 498 -3.07 13.34 19.01
CA THR A 498 -1.78 12.83 19.48
C THR A 498 -0.95 12.20 18.37
N GLY A 499 -1.50 12.11 17.13
CA GLY A 499 -0.81 11.63 15.95
C GLY A 499 0.26 12.60 15.42
N TRP A 500 1.03 12.14 14.45
CA TRP A 500 2.02 12.99 13.78
C TRP A 500 1.39 13.83 12.68
N LEU A 501 0.52 13.23 11.84
CA LEU A 501 -0.21 13.91 10.79
C LEU A 501 -1.41 14.71 11.34
N PRO A 502 -1.84 15.79 10.67
CA PRO A 502 -3.08 16.50 10.99
C PRO A 502 -4.30 15.58 10.76
N THR A 503 -5.43 15.87 11.39
CA THR A 503 -6.64 15.05 11.25
C THR A 503 -7.12 14.94 9.81
N VAL A 504 -6.89 15.95 8.99
CA VAL A 504 -7.21 15.96 7.55
C VAL A 504 -6.23 15.14 6.71
N VAL A 505 -5.06 14.78 7.26
CA VAL A 505 -3.93 14.04 6.69
C VAL A 505 -3.01 14.94 5.86
N SER A 506 -3.48 15.58 4.79
CA SER A 506 -2.66 16.38 3.87
C SER A 506 -3.26 17.76 3.60
N VAL A 507 -2.44 18.71 3.17
CA VAL A 507 -2.89 20.03 2.70
C VAL A 507 -3.75 19.87 1.43
N ARG A 508 -3.47 18.87 0.60
CA ARG A 508 -4.32 18.51 -0.55
C ARG A 508 -5.75 18.21 -0.11
N ALA A 509 -5.91 17.35 0.90
CA ALA A 509 -7.21 16.98 1.44
C ALA A 509 -7.94 18.18 2.07
N GLU A 510 -7.21 19.05 2.77
CA GLU A 510 -7.76 20.24 3.40
C GLU A 510 -8.30 21.22 2.35
N ARG A 511 -7.49 21.59 1.36
CA ARG A 511 -7.87 22.53 0.29
C ARG A 511 -9.08 22.06 -0.52
N ALA A 512 -9.23 20.77 -0.70
CA ALA A 512 -10.33 20.16 -1.45
C ALA A 512 -11.52 19.76 -0.55
N ASN A 513 -11.48 20.03 0.76
CA ASN A 513 -12.53 19.66 1.74
C ASN A 513 -12.91 18.16 1.68
N MET A 514 -11.93 17.28 1.52
CA MET A 514 -12.16 15.84 1.32
C MET A 514 -12.60 15.11 2.60
N VAL A 515 -12.35 15.70 3.78
CA VAL A 515 -12.54 15.03 5.07
C VAL A 515 -13.51 15.80 5.95
N ARG A 516 -14.51 15.11 6.49
CA ARG A 516 -15.47 15.69 7.44
C ARG A 516 -14.72 16.14 8.71
N PRO A 517 -15.15 17.25 9.33
CA PRO A 517 -14.52 17.76 10.55
C PRO A 517 -14.73 16.82 11.73
N LEU A 518 -13.88 17.00 12.74
CA LEU A 518 -14.05 16.44 14.08
C LEU A 518 -15.41 16.84 14.66
N THR A 519 -16.07 15.90 15.30
CA THR A 519 -17.35 16.13 15.99
C THR A 519 -17.30 15.59 17.40
N ALA A 520 -17.99 16.27 18.31
CA ALA A 520 -18.29 15.78 19.64
C ALA A 520 -19.80 15.78 19.87
N GLU A 521 -20.31 14.73 20.52
CA GLU A 521 -21.74 14.50 20.72
C GLU A 521 -22.01 14.00 22.14
N LEU A 522 -23.09 14.52 22.76
CA LEU A 522 -23.57 14.05 24.03
C LEU A 522 -24.74 13.08 23.88
N SER A 523 -24.64 11.92 24.53
CA SER A 523 -25.79 11.05 24.81
C SER A 523 -26.27 11.31 26.22
N LEU A 524 -27.48 11.87 26.33
CA LEU A 524 -28.08 12.29 27.57
C LEU A 524 -28.91 11.18 28.20
N PRO A 525 -28.97 11.10 29.57
CA PRO A 525 -29.91 10.25 30.27
C PRO A 525 -31.34 10.81 30.18
N ASP A 526 -32.33 9.98 30.42
CA ASP A 526 -33.74 10.38 30.45
C ASP A 526 -33.99 11.58 31.36
N GLY A 527 -34.75 12.56 30.82
CA GLY A 527 -35.08 13.80 31.53
C GLY A 527 -33.96 14.82 31.66
N ALA A 528 -32.82 14.61 30.98
CA ALA A 528 -31.81 15.62 30.77
C ALA A 528 -32.00 16.34 29.42
N GLU A 529 -31.69 17.63 29.37
CA GLU A 529 -31.79 18.44 28.17
C GLU A 529 -30.58 19.39 28.01
N ILE A 530 -30.25 19.69 26.76
CA ILE A 530 -29.22 20.72 26.45
C ILE A 530 -29.89 22.08 26.45
N VAL A 531 -29.29 23.02 27.22
CA VAL A 531 -29.75 24.40 27.34
C VAL A 531 -29.05 25.27 26.31
N GLY A 532 -29.69 25.42 25.16
CA GLY A 532 -29.12 26.15 24.03
C GLY A 532 -28.08 25.34 23.23
N GLY A 533 -28.14 25.43 21.90
CA GLY A 533 -27.25 24.68 21.03
C GLY A 533 -27.73 23.26 20.67
N ALA A 534 -26.85 22.47 20.09
CA ALA A 534 -27.09 21.11 19.67
C ALA A 534 -26.30 20.10 20.51
N ASN A 535 -26.79 18.87 20.62
CA ASN A 535 -26.08 17.78 21.28
C ASN A 535 -24.79 17.40 20.53
N ARG A 536 -24.74 17.63 19.23
CA ARG A 536 -23.58 17.39 18.36
C ARG A 536 -23.00 18.68 17.84
N VAL A 537 -21.71 18.89 18.04
CA VAL A 537 -20.95 20.07 17.61
C VAL A 537 -19.83 19.68 16.65
N LYS A 538 -19.58 20.55 15.65
CA LYS A 538 -18.44 20.42 14.74
C LYS A 538 -17.28 21.24 15.28
N LEU A 539 -16.10 20.66 15.35
CA LEU A 539 -14.91 21.24 15.98
C LEU A 539 -13.76 21.54 15.02
N GLY A 540 -14.00 21.39 13.70
CA GLY A 540 -12.97 21.66 12.69
C GLY A 540 -11.97 20.53 12.52
N GLN A 541 -10.76 20.88 12.11
CA GLN A 541 -9.63 19.98 11.95
C GLN A 541 -8.57 20.34 13.00
N LEU A 542 -7.79 19.36 13.43
CA LEU A 542 -6.68 19.54 14.36
C LEU A 542 -5.36 19.27 13.69
N SER A 543 -4.35 20.10 13.95
CA SER A 543 -2.98 19.82 13.56
C SER A 543 -2.44 18.58 14.26
N GLY A 544 -1.38 17.97 13.71
CA GLY A 544 -0.62 16.93 14.37
C GLY A 544 0.73 17.43 14.90
N ARG A 545 1.53 16.53 15.48
CA ARG A 545 2.89 16.88 15.96
C ARG A 545 3.81 17.41 14.86
N SER A 546 3.53 17.11 13.60
CA SER A 546 4.27 17.65 12.46
C SER A 546 4.23 19.17 12.44
N ALA A 547 3.14 19.80 12.81
CA ALA A 547 2.99 21.26 12.81
C ALA A 547 4.02 21.98 13.70
N PHE A 548 4.43 21.38 14.80
CA PHE A 548 5.45 21.96 15.71
C PHE A 548 6.87 21.98 15.13
N ARG A 549 7.09 21.36 13.98
CA ARG A 549 8.39 21.30 13.30
C ARG A 549 8.49 22.22 12.08
N HIS A 550 7.36 22.58 11.49
CA HIS A 550 7.34 23.35 10.24
C HIS A 550 7.52 24.84 10.43
N ASP A 551 7.05 25.38 11.53
CA ASP A 551 6.59 26.76 11.52
C ASP A 551 7.51 27.73 12.26
N GLY A 552 8.67 27.28 12.69
CA GLY A 552 9.72 28.18 13.26
C GLY A 552 9.21 29.18 14.31
N GLY A 553 8.02 28.95 14.91
CA GLY A 553 7.40 29.81 15.88
C GLY A 553 6.43 30.86 15.34
N ALA A 554 6.01 30.76 14.06
CA ALA A 554 5.05 31.67 13.44
C ALA A 554 3.56 31.31 13.70
N HIS A 555 3.29 30.29 14.51
CA HIS A 555 1.91 29.96 14.92
C HIS A 555 1.32 31.04 15.82
N ASN A 556 0.14 31.54 15.45
CA ASN A 556 -0.69 32.39 16.31
C ASN A 556 -1.37 31.58 17.46
N ASP A 557 -1.29 30.24 17.40
CA ASP A 557 -1.86 29.31 18.37
C ASP A 557 -0.77 28.34 18.85
N GLY A 558 -0.49 28.33 20.12
CA GLY A 558 0.48 27.42 20.74
C GLY A 558 -0.05 25.98 20.92
N THR A 559 -1.32 25.74 20.61
CA THR A 559 -2.02 24.47 20.82
C THR A 559 -2.94 24.08 19.65
N PRO A 560 -2.43 24.10 18.39
CA PRO A 560 -3.26 23.85 17.21
C PRO A 560 -3.70 22.38 17.09
N ASP A 561 -3.17 21.52 17.94
CA ASP A 561 -3.44 20.09 18.04
C ASP A 561 -4.66 19.75 18.92
N ARG A 562 -5.31 20.75 19.56
CA ARG A 562 -6.39 20.49 20.53
C ARG A 562 -7.54 21.48 20.45
N VAL A 563 -8.69 21.05 20.99
CA VAL A 563 -9.90 21.86 21.05
C VAL A 563 -10.72 21.50 22.27
N LEU A 564 -11.46 22.48 22.81
CA LEU A 564 -12.40 22.32 23.91
C LEU A 564 -13.83 22.49 23.39
N ALA A 565 -14.72 21.53 23.69
CA ALA A 565 -16.16 21.67 23.47
C ALA A 565 -16.87 21.77 24.84
N THR A 566 -17.91 22.62 24.90
CA THR A 566 -18.67 22.90 26.10
C THR A 566 -20.16 22.86 25.84
N TRP A 567 -20.93 22.24 26.75
CA TRP A 567 -22.39 22.25 26.74
C TRP A 567 -22.92 22.68 28.12
N LEU A 568 -24.12 23.24 28.12
CA LEU A 568 -24.92 23.42 29.29
C LEU A 568 -26.03 22.37 29.30
N VAL A 569 -26.08 21.55 30.32
CA VAL A 569 -27.05 20.45 30.44
C VAL A 569 -27.90 20.65 31.69
N ARG A 570 -29.21 20.68 31.55
CA ARG A 570 -30.15 20.65 32.68
C ARG A 570 -30.51 19.19 32.97
N CYS A 571 -30.31 18.78 34.22
CA CYS A 571 -30.57 17.42 34.67
C CYS A 571 -31.15 17.44 36.08
N ALA A 572 -31.88 16.40 36.50
CA ALA A 572 -32.32 16.25 37.88
C ALA A 572 -31.13 16.24 38.82
N ALA A 573 -31.26 16.88 39.98
CA ALA A 573 -30.21 17.04 40.99
C ALA A 573 -29.82 15.70 41.67
N ALA A 574 -30.70 14.70 41.66
CA ALA A 574 -30.46 13.36 42.22
C ALA A 574 -31.46 12.37 41.59
N PRO A 575 -31.13 11.08 41.43
CA PRO A 575 -29.84 10.44 41.65
C PRO A 575 -28.79 10.77 40.58
N ALA A 576 -27.51 10.46 40.87
CA ALA A 576 -26.40 10.60 39.93
C ALA A 576 -26.67 9.90 38.60
N ARG A 577 -26.44 10.59 37.51
CA ARG A 577 -26.67 10.12 36.14
C ARG A 577 -25.43 10.24 35.30
N ARG A 578 -25.36 9.41 34.26
CA ARG A 578 -24.21 9.38 33.35
C ARG A 578 -24.53 10.06 32.03
N ILE A 579 -23.63 10.92 31.56
CA ILE A 579 -23.62 11.49 30.21
C ILE A 579 -22.46 10.88 29.49
N THR A 580 -22.70 10.27 28.31
CA THR A 580 -21.64 9.77 27.45
C THR A 580 -21.29 10.82 26.41
N ILE A 581 -20.00 11.13 26.34
CA ILE A 581 -19.41 12.02 25.36
C ILE A 581 -18.77 11.15 24.28
N THR A 582 -19.21 11.25 23.03
CA THR A 582 -18.60 10.58 21.87
C THR A 582 -17.89 11.61 21.01
N VAL A 583 -16.61 11.39 20.79
CA VAL A 583 -15.78 12.21 19.89
C VAL A 583 -15.41 11.37 18.68
N SER A 584 -15.64 11.86 17.47
CA SER A 584 -15.44 11.09 16.26
C SER A 584 -14.86 11.93 15.12
N HIS A 585 -13.88 11.34 14.45
CA HIS A 585 -13.31 11.87 13.22
C HIS A 585 -13.02 10.73 12.24
N PRO A 586 -13.37 10.84 10.93
CA PRO A 586 -13.21 9.74 9.99
C PRO A 586 -11.80 9.13 9.98
N ARG A 587 -10.77 9.99 9.95
CA ARG A 587 -9.36 9.59 9.84
C ARG A 587 -8.57 9.55 11.15
N ALA A 588 -9.14 10.04 12.25
CA ALA A 588 -8.43 10.09 13.52
C ALA A 588 -9.07 9.21 14.61
N GLY A 589 -10.13 8.51 14.24
CA GLY A 589 -10.80 7.51 15.07
C GLY A 589 -11.97 8.04 15.88
N THR A 590 -12.48 7.18 16.78
CA THR A 590 -13.61 7.47 17.67
C THR A 590 -13.23 7.14 19.11
N LYS A 591 -13.56 8.04 20.04
CA LYS A 591 -13.34 7.87 21.48
C LYS A 591 -14.60 8.18 22.25
N GLN A 592 -14.78 7.52 23.39
CA GLN A 592 -15.90 7.76 24.29
C GLN A 592 -15.41 7.94 25.72
N GLN A 593 -16.05 8.88 26.43
CA GLN A 593 -15.82 9.14 27.85
C GLN A 593 -17.16 9.39 28.53
N THR A 594 -17.31 8.89 29.73
CA THR A 594 -18.51 9.13 30.56
C THR A 594 -18.19 10.09 31.69
N VAL A 595 -19.06 11.09 31.88
CA VAL A 595 -19.04 12.00 33.05
C VAL A 595 -20.31 11.81 33.88
N THR A 596 -20.25 12.09 35.15
CA THR A 596 -21.38 11.95 36.09
C THR A 596 -21.94 13.31 36.44
N VAL A 597 -23.27 13.44 36.44
CA VAL A 597 -24.05 14.60 36.85
C VAL A 597 -25.07 14.15 37.91
N GLY A 598 -25.36 14.97 38.93
CA GLY A 598 -26.28 14.63 40.02
C GLY A 598 -25.63 14.42 41.36
#